data_6d038ea97c014c06a98196273197a26a
#
_entry.id   6d038ea97c014c06a98196273197a26a
#
_cell.length_a   1.000
_cell.length_b   1.000
_cell.length_c   1.000
_cell.angle_alpha   90.00
_cell.angle_beta   90.00
_cell.angle_gamma   90.00
#
_symmetry.space_group_name_H-M   'P 1'
#
loop_
_entity.id
_entity.type
_entity.pdbx_description
1 polymer ?
#
loop_
_entity_poly.entity_id
_entity_poly.type
_entity_poly.pdbx_seq_one_letter_code
_entity_poly.pdbx_strand_id
1 'polypeptide(L)'
;MSADTRSHRVAGQGGPGRRRPVQQRSQERYERLLDACAGLLDEVGAAALTTKEVAHRAQVPIGTLYQFFAGKEDLLAALAGRNLDHYLERLDRRLLDAAPTGTAGFTDLAVDEFVAMKRAVPGFGQVDFGLAGTAVPAGVRDDLHLLDTDLDNNTAVALRLQALGGDLFATADPAALTLALRVALEAADAVLKLAFRSAPDGDPALIGECKRLVRCYLAEQFGSH
;
A
#
# COMPACT_ATOMS: atom_id res chain seq x y z
N MET A 1 47.01 8.43 62.40
CA MET A 1 45.55 8.37 62.19
C MET A 1 45.27 8.78 60.74
N SER A 2 45.14 7.76 59.88
CA SER A 2 45.02 7.93 58.42
C SER A 2 43.56 8.00 58.03
N ALA A 3 43.17 8.99 57.27
CA ALA A 3 41.88 9.08 56.66
C ALA A 3 42.01 8.72 55.17
N ASP A 4 41.36 7.63 54.77
CA ASP A 4 41.32 7.07 53.43
C ASP A 4 40.22 7.77 52.64
N THR A 5 40.59 8.48 51.57
CA THR A 5 39.65 9.18 50.67
C THR A 5 39.44 8.33 49.44
N ARG A 6 38.35 7.54 49.42
CA ARG A 6 37.93 6.78 48.23
C ARG A 6 37.27 7.69 47.22
N SER A 7 37.93 7.82 46.09
CA SER A 7 37.43 8.48 44.89
C SER A 7 36.31 7.68 44.24
N HIS A 8 35.08 8.21 44.26
CA HIS A 8 33.95 7.64 43.48
C HIS A 8 34.07 8.04 42.03
N ARG A 9 34.34 7.05 41.20
CA ARG A 9 34.30 7.15 39.73
C ARG A 9 32.85 7.17 39.31
N VAL A 10 32.33 8.31 38.85
CA VAL A 10 31.00 8.44 38.28
C VAL A 10 31.02 7.79 36.89
N ALA A 11 30.20 6.75 36.74
CA ALA A 11 29.98 6.08 35.44
C ALA A 11 29.24 7.06 34.50
N GLY A 12 29.81 7.34 33.36
CA GLY A 12 29.22 8.18 32.31
C GLY A 12 27.94 7.56 31.79
N GLN A 13 26.84 8.27 31.93
CA GLN A 13 25.57 7.97 31.31
C GLN A 13 25.68 8.27 29.82
N GLY A 14 25.71 7.21 28.99
CA GLY A 14 25.60 7.30 27.54
C GLY A 14 24.20 7.79 27.16
N GLY A 15 24.06 9.04 26.74
CA GLY A 15 22.80 9.67 26.39
C GLY A 15 22.12 9.05 25.15
N PRO A 16 20.79 9.11 25.05
CA PRO A 16 19.97 8.52 23.99
C PRO A 16 20.03 9.25 22.64
N GLY A 17 20.90 10.25 22.49
CA GLY A 17 20.88 11.19 21.34
C GLY A 17 21.47 10.73 20.01
N ARG A 18 22.27 9.66 19.98
CA ARG A 18 22.97 9.24 18.74
C ARG A 18 22.21 8.24 17.86
N ARG A 19 21.23 7.51 18.37
CA ARG A 19 20.47 6.52 17.59
C ARG A 19 19.43 7.17 16.68
N ARG A 20 18.75 8.26 17.11
CA ARG A 20 17.74 8.99 16.32
C ARG A 20 18.24 9.52 14.96
N PRO A 21 19.40 10.21 14.86
CA PRO A 21 19.86 10.75 13.57
C PRO A 21 20.25 9.67 12.55
N VAL A 22 20.72 8.50 12.99
CA VAL A 22 21.11 7.40 12.08
C VAL A 22 19.85 6.72 11.52
N GLN A 23 18.87 6.47 12.36
CA GLN A 23 17.60 5.86 11.96
C GLN A 23 16.81 6.77 11.01
N GLN A 24 16.78 8.07 11.29
CA GLN A 24 16.13 9.06 10.42
C GLN A 24 16.79 9.10 9.04
N ARG A 25 18.12 9.16 8.96
CA ARG A 25 18.85 9.15 7.68
C ARG A 25 18.65 7.84 6.89
N SER A 26 18.47 6.72 7.58
CA SER A 26 18.15 5.44 6.96
C SER A 26 16.75 5.47 6.35
N GLN A 27 15.77 5.96 7.09
CA GLN A 27 14.40 6.12 6.62
C GLN A 27 14.33 7.08 5.42
N GLU A 28 15.02 8.21 5.46
CA GLU A 28 15.08 9.17 4.34
C GLU A 28 15.65 8.56 3.06
N ARG A 29 16.64 7.64 3.17
CA ARG A 29 17.18 6.93 2.00
C ARG A 29 16.19 5.89 1.47
N TYR A 30 15.53 5.18 2.36
CA TYR A 30 14.50 4.21 2.02
C TYR A 30 13.36 4.87 1.23
N GLU A 31 12.82 5.99 1.74
CA GLU A 31 11.76 6.74 1.06
C GLU A 31 12.21 7.28 -0.31
N ARG A 32 13.43 7.83 -0.41
CA ARG A 32 13.95 8.29 -1.70
C ARG A 32 14.09 7.17 -2.74
N LEU A 33 14.40 5.95 -2.31
CA LEU A 33 14.44 4.78 -3.20
C LEU A 33 13.04 4.42 -3.70
N LEU A 34 12.05 4.44 -2.82
CA LEU A 34 10.66 4.18 -3.21
C LEU A 34 10.10 5.29 -4.13
N ASP A 35 10.42 6.56 -3.86
CA ASP A 35 10.02 7.68 -4.73
C ASP A 35 10.66 7.60 -6.11
N ALA A 36 11.93 7.26 -6.17
CA ALA A 36 12.64 7.05 -7.44
C ALA A 36 12.08 5.85 -8.22
N CYS A 37 11.71 4.78 -7.51
CA CYS A 37 11.05 3.61 -8.10
C CYS A 37 9.69 4.01 -8.69
N ALA A 38 8.85 4.70 -7.93
CA ALA A 38 7.54 5.16 -8.36
C ALA A 38 7.61 6.05 -9.63
N GLY A 39 8.50 7.03 -9.64
CA GLY A 39 8.68 7.91 -10.81
C GLY A 39 9.20 7.17 -12.05
N LEU A 40 10.13 6.23 -11.88
CA LEU A 40 10.62 5.40 -12.99
C LEU A 40 9.55 4.46 -13.54
N LEU A 41 8.67 3.94 -12.70
CA LEU A 41 7.56 3.10 -13.14
C LEU A 41 6.65 3.83 -14.12
N ASP A 42 6.36 5.11 -13.90
CA ASP A 42 5.54 5.91 -14.82
C ASP A 42 6.27 6.20 -16.15
N GLU A 43 7.61 6.34 -16.11
CA GLU A 43 8.40 6.69 -17.30
C GLU A 43 8.69 5.48 -18.19
N VAL A 44 9.08 4.35 -17.60
CA VAL A 44 9.60 3.19 -18.35
C VAL A 44 8.81 1.89 -18.13
N GLY A 45 7.89 1.88 -17.18
CA GLY A 45 7.11 0.71 -16.79
C GLY A 45 7.90 -0.33 -15.99
N ALA A 46 7.17 -1.27 -15.39
CA ALA A 46 7.76 -2.30 -14.52
C ALA A 46 8.74 -3.23 -15.25
N ALA A 47 8.52 -3.54 -16.53
CA ALA A 47 9.40 -4.44 -17.28
C ALA A 47 10.82 -3.88 -17.45
N ALA A 48 10.94 -2.60 -17.81
CA ALA A 48 12.22 -1.94 -18.06
C ALA A 48 12.92 -1.40 -16.80
N LEU A 49 12.22 -1.32 -15.66
CA LEU A 49 12.76 -0.84 -14.39
C LEU A 49 13.94 -1.69 -13.93
N THR A 50 15.05 -1.05 -13.54
CA THR A 50 16.21 -1.70 -12.93
C THR A 50 16.58 -1.07 -11.59
N THR A 51 17.08 -1.89 -10.67
CA THR A 51 17.57 -1.40 -9.35
C THR A 51 18.73 -0.42 -9.50
N LYS A 52 19.54 -0.53 -10.56
CA LYS A 52 20.64 0.39 -10.84
C LYS A 52 20.12 1.80 -11.18
N GLU A 53 19.09 1.91 -12.00
CA GLU A 53 18.46 3.19 -12.36
C GLU A 53 17.76 3.82 -11.16
N VAL A 54 17.06 3.01 -10.34
CA VAL A 54 16.45 3.48 -9.11
C VAL A 54 17.50 4.05 -8.15
N ALA A 55 18.59 3.33 -7.89
CA ALA A 55 19.67 3.82 -7.03
C ALA A 55 20.31 5.11 -7.57
N HIS A 56 20.52 5.19 -8.88
CA HIS A 56 21.04 6.40 -9.55
C HIS A 56 20.08 7.58 -9.40
N ARG A 57 18.78 7.41 -9.70
CA ARG A 57 17.73 8.42 -9.57
C ARG A 57 17.59 8.91 -8.13
N ALA A 58 17.63 7.99 -7.15
CA ALA A 58 17.55 8.29 -5.73
C ALA A 58 18.82 8.97 -5.18
N GLN A 59 19.90 9.04 -5.95
CA GLN A 59 21.22 9.47 -5.49
C GLN A 59 21.72 8.68 -4.27
N VAL A 60 21.49 7.36 -4.31
CA VAL A 60 21.89 6.43 -3.26
C VAL A 60 22.85 5.40 -3.87
N PRO A 61 23.97 5.08 -3.21
CA PRO A 61 24.87 4.02 -3.69
C PRO A 61 24.10 2.71 -3.87
N ILE A 62 24.37 1.98 -4.97
CA ILE A 62 23.70 0.71 -5.27
C ILE A 62 23.86 -0.33 -4.14
N GLY A 63 25.01 -0.37 -3.48
CA GLY A 63 25.23 -1.22 -2.31
C GLY A 63 24.32 -0.87 -1.12
N THR A 64 23.90 0.39 -1.01
CA THR A 64 22.93 0.81 0.01
C THR A 64 21.52 0.37 -0.37
N LEU A 65 21.14 0.38 -1.66
CA LEU A 65 19.85 -0.18 -2.10
C LEU A 65 19.75 -1.65 -1.70
N TYR A 66 20.81 -2.44 -1.93
CA TYR A 66 20.82 -3.86 -1.57
C TYR A 66 20.88 -4.13 -0.05
N GLN A 67 21.09 -3.10 0.78
CA GLN A 67 20.90 -3.22 2.23
C GLN A 67 19.41 -3.16 2.63
N PHE A 68 18.56 -2.55 1.80
CA PHE A 68 17.12 -2.42 2.04
C PHE A 68 16.29 -3.47 1.28
N PHE A 69 16.71 -3.80 0.05
CA PHE A 69 15.93 -4.63 -0.86
C PHE A 69 16.81 -5.70 -1.48
N ALA A 70 16.40 -6.96 -1.41
CA ALA A 70 17.13 -8.08 -2.00
C ALA A 70 17.19 -8.00 -3.54
N GLY A 71 16.21 -7.36 -4.16
CA GLY A 71 16.10 -7.21 -5.60
C GLY A 71 14.96 -6.29 -6.02
N LYS A 72 14.61 -6.36 -7.31
CA LYS A 72 13.55 -5.57 -7.91
C LYS A 72 12.18 -5.94 -7.33
N GLU A 73 11.92 -7.22 -7.16
CA GLU A 73 10.67 -7.74 -6.63
C GLU A 73 10.42 -7.24 -5.20
N ASP A 74 11.44 -7.27 -4.35
CA ASP A 74 11.36 -6.78 -2.98
C ASP A 74 11.14 -5.25 -2.92
N LEU A 75 11.77 -4.51 -3.84
CA LEU A 75 11.55 -3.07 -4.00
C LEU A 75 10.10 -2.77 -4.43
N LEU A 76 9.55 -3.54 -5.37
CA LEU A 76 8.16 -3.40 -5.82
C LEU A 76 7.17 -3.80 -4.73
N ALA A 77 7.46 -4.84 -3.96
CA ALA A 77 6.68 -5.24 -2.79
C ALA A 77 6.63 -4.13 -1.74
N ALA A 78 7.77 -3.53 -1.44
CA ALA A 78 7.84 -2.41 -0.51
C ALA A 78 7.06 -1.17 -1.01
N LEU A 79 7.09 -0.90 -2.31
CA LEU A 79 6.29 0.17 -2.91
C LEU A 79 4.78 -0.13 -2.82
N ALA A 80 4.35 -1.37 -3.11
CA ALA A 80 2.97 -1.80 -2.96
C ALA A 80 2.48 -1.67 -1.51
N GLY A 81 3.31 -2.07 -0.55
CA GLY A 81 3.04 -1.90 0.88
C GLY A 81 2.84 -0.44 1.26
N ARG A 82 3.76 0.45 0.84
CA ARG A 82 3.64 1.90 1.05
C ARG A 82 2.35 2.47 0.41
N ASN A 83 2.03 2.04 -0.79
CA ASN A 83 0.83 2.48 -1.48
C ASN A 83 -0.44 2.06 -0.74
N LEU A 84 -0.47 0.85 -0.21
CA LEU A 84 -1.59 0.38 0.62
C LEU A 84 -1.70 1.18 1.92
N ASP A 85 -0.60 1.41 2.62
CA ASP A 85 -0.60 2.21 3.86
C ASP A 85 -1.13 3.64 3.58
N HIS A 86 -0.65 4.30 2.53
CA HIS A 86 -1.15 5.61 2.12
C HIS A 86 -2.64 5.60 1.77
N TYR A 87 -3.09 4.57 1.06
CA TYR A 87 -4.51 4.41 0.72
C TYR A 87 -5.38 4.29 1.97
N LEU A 88 -4.99 3.43 2.91
CA LEU A 88 -5.72 3.22 4.16
C LEU A 88 -5.75 4.47 5.04
N GLU A 89 -4.64 5.19 5.16
CA GLU A 89 -4.58 6.46 5.90
C GLU A 89 -5.47 7.53 5.29
N ARG A 90 -5.56 7.61 3.96
CA ARG A 90 -6.41 8.56 3.26
C ARG A 90 -7.88 8.17 3.36
N LEU A 91 -8.18 6.89 3.21
CA LEU A 91 -9.54 6.36 3.38
C LEU A 91 -10.05 6.56 4.82
N ASP A 92 -9.21 6.27 5.84
CA ASP A 92 -9.55 6.49 7.25
C ASP A 92 -9.95 7.95 7.52
N ARG A 93 -9.15 8.90 7.05
CA ARG A 93 -9.50 10.34 7.16
C ARG A 93 -10.84 10.67 6.51
N ARG A 94 -11.11 10.15 5.31
CA ARG A 94 -12.37 10.37 4.62
C ARG A 94 -13.57 9.73 5.33
N LEU A 95 -13.37 8.55 5.94
CA LEU A 95 -14.39 7.89 6.75
C LEU A 95 -14.73 8.70 8.01
N LEU A 96 -13.72 9.26 8.67
CA LEU A 96 -13.92 10.15 9.82
C LEU A 96 -14.68 11.43 9.44
N ASP A 97 -14.32 12.06 8.31
CA ASP A 97 -14.93 13.30 7.85
C ASP A 97 -16.37 13.11 7.35
N ALA A 98 -16.61 12.04 6.59
CA ALA A 98 -17.90 11.80 5.96
C ALA A 98 -18.88 11.01 6.85
N ALA A 99 -18.36 10.26 7.84
CA ALA A 99 -19.13 9.40 8.74
C ALA A 99 -20.23 8.59 8.01
N PRO A 100 -19.87 7.77 7.00
CA PRO A 100 -20.84 7.10 6.17
C PRO A 100 -21.68 6.12 6.99
N THR A 101 -22.97 6.07 6.70
CA THR A 101 -23.87 5.06 7.27
C THR A 101 -23.91 3.83 6.36
N GLY A 102 -23.39 2.69 6.86
CA GLY A 102 -23.45 1.40 6.17
C GLY A 102 -22.40 1.18 5.07
N THR A 103 -22.45 -0.02 4.53
CA THR A 103 -21.47 -0.55 3.57
C THR A 103 -21.45 0.18 2.23
N ALA A 104 -22.58 0.77 1.82
CA ALA A 104 -22.66 1.50 0.55
C ALA A 104 -21.79 2.75 0.56
N GLY A 105 -21.87 3.56 1.62
CA GLY A 105 -21.04 4.76 1.77
C GLY A 105 -19.56 4.42 1.90
N PHE A 106 -19.22 3.38 2.65
CA PHE A 106 -17.86 2.86 2.73
C PHE A 106 -17.32 2.48 1.34
N THR A 107 -18.09 1.72 0.57
CA THR A 107 -17.73 1.30 -0.80
C THR A 107 -17.45 2.50 -1.70
N ASP A 108 -18.33 3.51 -1.67
CA ASP A 108 -18.14 4.69 -2.51
C ASP A 108 -16.86 5.45 -2.18
N LEU A 109 -16.59 5.64 -0.88
CA LEU A 109 -15.36 6.29 -0.43
C LEU A 109 -14.10 5.47 -0.79
N ALA A 110 -14.15 4.15 -0.63
CA ALA A 110 -13.05 3.26 -0.96
C ALA A 110 -12.70 3.31 -2.47
N VAL A 111 -13.71 3.23 -3.34
CA VAL A 111 -13.50 3.32 -4.80
C VAL A 111 -13.02 4.72 -5.20
N ASP A 112 -13.61 5.78 -4.64
CA ASP A 112 -13.20 7.16 -4.95
C ASP A 112 -11.76 7.43 -4.55
N GLU A 113 -11.33 6.91 -3.40
CA GLU A 113 -9.96 7.10 -2.93
C GLU A 113 -8.95 6.34 -3.79
N PHE A 114 -9.28 5.10 -4.19
CA PHE A 114 -8.46 4.35 -5.13
C PHE A 114 -8.30 5.10 -6.46
N VAL A 115 -9.40 5.57 -7.03
CA VAL A 115 -9.39 6.35 -8.28
C VAL A 115 -8.58 7.65 -8.13
N ALA A 116 -8.71 8.35 -7.00
CA ALA A 116 -7.95 9.56 -6.72
C ALA A 116 -6.44 9.28 -6.63
N MET A 117 -6.04 8.20 -5.99
CA MET A 117 -4.63 7.79 -5.93
C MET A 117 -4.11 7.40 -7.31
N LYS A 118 -4.88 6.66 -8.08
CA LYS A 118 -4.48 6.22 -9.43
C LYS A 118 -4.24 7.40 -10.39
N ARG A 119 -4.92 8.52 -10.16
CA ARG A 119 -4.73 9.76 -10.93
C ARG A 119 -3.55 10.61 -10.47
N ALA A 120 -3.22 10.57 -9.18
CA ALA A 120 -2.34 11.55 -8.56
C ALA A 120 -1.03 11.00 -7.99
N VAL A 121 -0.96 9.70 -7.67
CA VAL A 121 0.20 9.12 -7.02
C VAL A 121 1.14 8.50 -8.05
N PRO A 122 2.40 8.96 -8.15
CA PRO A 122 3.37 8.39 -9.09
C PRO A 122 3.55 6.89 -8.88
N GLY A 123 3.63 6.14 -9.98
CA GLY A 123 3.84 4.70 -9.99
C GLY A 123 2.60 3.86 -9.61
N PHE A 124 1.57 4.47 -9.02
CA PHE A 124 0.37 3.74 -8.56
C PHE A 124 -0.40 3.10 -9.73
N GLY A 125 -0.31 3.68 -10.92
CA GLY A 125 -0.90 3.10 -12.14
C GLY A 125 -0.27 1.77 -12.56
N GLN A 126 0.98 1.52 -12.15
CA GLN A 126 1.77 0.32 -12.48
C GLN A 126 1.85 -0.67 -11.30
N VAL A 127 1.95 -0.14 -10.09
CA VAL A 127 2.00 -0.92 -8.84
C VAL A 127 1.07 -0.23 -7.85
N ASP A 128 -0.16 -0.72 -7.76
CA ASP A 128 -1.13 -0.29 -6.75
C ASP A 128 -0.91 -1.04 -5.43
N PHE A 129 -1.73 -2.05 -5.13
CA PHE A 129 -1.53 -3.00 -4.03
C PHE A 129 -0.93 -4.33 -4.51
N GLY A 130 -0.49 -4.38 -5.74
CA GLY A 130 0.15 -5.49 -6.43
C GLY A 130 0.67 -5.02 -7.77
N LEU A 131 1.03 -5.93 -8.68
CA LEU A 131 1.39 -5.58 -10.03
C LEU A 131 0.12 -5.40 -10.87
N ALA A 132 -0.27 -4.14 -11.12
CA ALA A 132 -1.41 -3.83 -11.97
C ALA A 132 -1.10 -4.19 -13.42
N GLY A 133 -1.79 -5.20 -13.94
CA GLY A 133 -2.16 -5.30 -15.36
C GLY A 133 -1.10 -5.33 -16.45
N THR A 134 0.17 -5.52 -16.13
CA THR A 134 1.16 -5.85 -17.16
C THR A 134 1.03 -7.33 -17.48
N ALA A 135 1.01 -7.67 -18.77
CA ALA A 135 1.28 -9.04 -19.19
C ALA A 135 2.63 -9.45 -18.60
N VAL A 136 2.56 -10.14 -17.48
CA VAL A 136 3.74 -10.69 -16.79
C VAL A 136 4.41 -11.61 -17.81
N PRO A 137 5.70 -11.46 -18.12
CA PRO A 137 6.38 -12.37 -19.03
C PRO A 137 6.15 -13.80 -18.56
N ALA A 138 5.84 -14.71 -19.50
CA ALA A 138 5.61 -16.12 -19.18
C ALA A 138 6.77 -16.65 -18.33
N GLY A 139 6.49 -16.98 -17.06
CA GLY A 139 7.50 -17.43 -16.08
C GLY A 139 7.61 -16.60 -14.80
N VAL A 140 7.00 -15.41 -14.75
CA VAL A 140 6.82 -14.67 -13.49
C VAL A 140 5.42 -15.00 -12.98
N ARG A 141 5.29 -15.42 -11.73
CA ARG A 141 4.01 -15.84 -11.15
C ARG A 141 3.00 -14.71 -11.22
N ASP A 142 1.79 -14.99 -11.72
CA ASP A 142 0.67 -14.04 -11.85
C ASP A 142 0.17 -13.50 -10.48
N ASP A 143 0.52 -14.16 -9.42
CA ASP A 143 0.11 -13.93 -8.05
C ASP A 143 1.34 -13.55 -7.21
N LEU A 144 1.90 -12.36 -7.50
CA LEU A 144 2.93 -11.81 -6.65
C LEU A 144 2.34 -11.50 -5.27
N HIS A 145 2.75 -12.27 -4.28
CA HIS A 145 2.51 -12.03 -2.86
C HIS A 145 3.34 -10.82 -2.40
N LEU A 146 3.04 -9.62 -2.96
CA LEU A 146 3.82 -8.42 -2.70
C LEU A 146 3.59 -7.87 -1.29
N LEU A 147 2.39 -8.05 -0.75
CA LEU A 147 1.99 -7.49 0.54
C LEU A 147 2.20 -8.47 1.69
N ASP A 148 2.17 -9.77 1.38
CA ASP A 148 2.31 -10.85 2.35
C ASP A 148 2.89 -12.08 1.65
N THR A 149 3.71 -12.87 2.33
CA THR A 149 4.33 -14.08 1.76
C THR A 149 3.38 -15.26 1.72
N ASP A 150 2.36 -15.27 2.58
CA ASP A 150 1.45 -16.39 2.80
C ASP A 150 0.04 -16.14 2.22
N LEU A 151 -0.30 -14.86 1.97
CA LEU A 151 -1.61 -14.43 1.48
C LEU A 151 -1.48 -13.79 0.10
N ASP A 152 -2.44 -14.06 -0.79
CA ASP A 152 -2.57 -13.27 -2.02
C ASP A 152 -2.90 -11.80 -1.69
N ASN A 153 -2.51 -10.88 -2.58
CA ASN A 153 -2.64 -9.45 -2.35
C ASN A 153 -4.07 -9.01 -2.01
N ASN A 154 -5.08 -9.55 -2.68
CA ASN A 154 -6.46 -9.16 -2.43
C ASN A 154 -6.98 -9.66 -1.07
N THR A 155 -6.50 -10.79 -0.59
CA THR A 155 -6.77 -11.24 0.78
C THR A 155 -6.11 -10.31 1.80
N ALA A 156 -4.85 -9.91 1.59
CA ALA A 156 -4.18 -8.96 2.48
C ALA A 156 -4.89 -7.60 2.52
N VAL A 157 -5.31 -7.06 1.37
CA VAL A 157 -6.10 -5.82 1.28
C VAL A 157 -7.47 -5.99 1.96
N ALA A 158 -8.17 -7.10 1.71
CA ALA A 158 -9.49 -7.37 2.32
C ALA A 158 -9.43 -7.34 3.85
N LEU A 159 -8.43 -7.99 4.45
CA LEU A 159 -8.23 -7.99 5.90
C LEU A 159 -7.96 -6.58 6.45
N ARG A 160 -7.20 -5.74 5.73
CA ARG A 160 -6.95 -4.34 6.11
C ARG A 160 -8.23 -3.50 6.01
N LEU A 161 -9.02 -3.66 4.95
CA LEU A 161 -10.30 -2.97 4.78
C LEU A 161 -11.33 -3.43 5.82
N GLN A 162 -11.37 -4.72 6.16
CA GLN A 162 -12.19 -5.24 7.25
C GLN A 162 -11.86 -4.58 8.58
N ALA A 163 -10.57 -4.48 8.91
CA ALA A 163 -10.11 -3.82 10.14
C ALA A 163 -10.48 -2.32 10.15
N LEU A 164 -10.36 -1.64 9.02
CA LEU A 164 -10.70 -0.22 8.89
C LEU A 164 -12.20 0.04 8.96
N GLY A 165 -13.02 -0.83 8.35
CA GLY A 165 -14.48 -0.69 8.35
C GLY A 165 -15.13 -0.98 9.70
N GLY A 166 -14.44 -1.66 10.61
CA GLY A 166 -14.83 -1.84 12.01
C GLY A 166 -16.32 -2.13 12.21
N ASP A 167 -17.03 -1.21 12.87
CA ASP A 167 -18.44 -1.34 13.22
C ASP A 167 -19.39 -1.46 12.01
N LEU A 168 -18.99 -1.00 10.82
CA LEU A 168 -19.79 -1.16 9.60
C LEU A 168 -19.96 -2.63 9.19
N PHE A 169 -19.08 -3.49 9.66
CA PHE A 169 -19.07 -4.94 9.39
C PHE A 169 -19.27 -5.80 10.66
N ALA A 170 -19.59 -5.19 11.81
CA ALA A 170 -19.59 -5.85 13.12
C ALA A 170 -20.54 -7.06 13.23
N THR A 171 -21.59 -7.13 12.41
CA THR A 171 -22.57 -8.22 12.42
C THR A 171 -22.22 -9.39 11.50
N ALA A 172 -21.20 -9.23 10.67
CA ALA A 172 -20.80 -10.25 9.69
C ALA A 172 -19.90 -11.33 10.32
N ASP A 173 -20.07 -12.57 9.88
CA ASP A 173 -19.08 -13.62 10.15
C ASP A 173 -17.73 -13.22 9.52
N PRO A 174 -16.61 -13.20 10.27
CA PRO A 174 -15.33 -12.72 9.77
C PRO A 174 -14.82 -13.45 8.52
N ALA A 175 -15.06 -14.76 8.43
CA ALA A 175 -14.62 -15.52 7.26
C ALA A 175 -15.47 -15.23 6.02
N ALA A 176 -16.80 -15.12 6.18
CA ALA A 176 -17.71 -14.72 5.12
C ALA A 176 -17.42 -13.29 4.65
N LEU A 177 -17.12 -12.37 5.57
CA LEU A 177 -16.74 -10.99 5.25
C LEU A 177 -15.43 -10.93 4.47
N THR A 178 -14.38 -11.65 4.89
CA THR A 178 -13.11 -11.69 4.17
C THR A 178 -13.32 -12.21 2.75
N LEU A 179 -14.09 -13.28 2.56
CA LEU A 179 -14.40 -13.81 1.24
C LEU A 179 -15.16 -12.78 0.38
N ALA A 180 -16.19 -12.15 0.94
CA ALA A 180 -16.98 -11.15 0.21
C ALA A 180 -16.15 -9.93 -0.18
N LEU A 181 -15.33 -9.40 0.71
CA LEU A 181 -14.43 -8.30 0.39
C LEU A 181 -13.40 -8.68 -0.68
N ARG A 182 -12.86 -9.89 -0.61
CA ARG A 182 -11.94 -10.39 -1.64
C ARG A 182 -12.60 -10.47 -3.01
N VAL A 183 -13.80 -11.02 -3.12
CA VAL A 183 -14.58 -11.08 -4.37
C VAL A 183 -14.90 -9.65 -4.87
N ALA A 184 -15.28 -8.76 -3.97
CA ALA A 184 -15.56 -7.35 -4.29
C ALA A 184 -14.32 -6.63 -4.84
N LEU A 185 -13.15 -6.87 -4.26
CA LEU A 185 -11.86 -6.31 -4.71
C LEU A 185 -11.49 -6.81 -6.11
N GLU A 186 -11.60 -8.12 -6.38
CA GLU A 186 -11.36 -8.68 -7.72
C GLU A 186 -12.28 -8.06 -8.77
N ALA A 187 -13.57 -7.97 -8.46
CA ALA A 187 -14.55 -7.38 -9.36
C ALA A 187 -14.27 -5.87 -9.59
N ALA A 188 -13.96 -5.13 -8.53
CA ALA A 188 -13.59 -3.73 -8.62
C ALA A 188 -12.33 -3.52 -9.47
N ASP A 189 -11.28 -4.30 -9.24
CA ASP A 189 -10.03 -4.24 -9.98
C ASP A 189 -10.25 -4.47 -11.49
N ALA A 190 -11.03 -5.50 -11.85
CA ALA A 190 -11.33 -5.78 -13.25
C ALA A 190 -12.05 -4.61 -13.95
N VAL A 191 -13.07 -4.01 -13.29
CA VAL A 191 -13.84 -2.88 -13.84
C VAL A 191 -13.01 -1.61 -13.87
N LEU A 192 -12.24 -1.31 -12.82
CA LEU A 192 -11.39 -0.13 -12.77
C LEU A 192 -10.23 -0.22 -13.78
N LYS A 193 -9.64 -1.39 -13.99
CA LYS A 193 -8.68 -1.60 -15.09
C LYS A 193 -9.29 -1.30 -16.46
N LEU A 194 -10.54 -1.70 -16.68
CA LEU A 194 -11.25 -1.34 -17.91
C LEU A 194 -11.46 0.18 -18.00
N ALA A 195 -11.89 0.84 -16.91
CA ALA A 195 -12.11 2.28 -16.88
C ALA A 195 -10.85 3.07 -17.27
N PHE A 196 -9.69 2.71 -16.71
CA PHE A 196 -8.42 3.39 -17.01
C PHE A 196 -7.79 3.00 -18.35
N ARG A 197 -8.17 1.86 -18.93
CA ARG A 197 -7.82 1.55 -20.34
C ARG A 197 -8.67 2.33 -21.33
N SER A 198 -9.90 2.67 -20.96
CA SER A 198 -10.84 3.41 -21.82
C SER A 198 -10.54 4.90 -21.83
N ALA A 199 -10.09 5.47 -20.70
CA ALA A 199 -9.72 6.87 -20.57
C ALA A 199 -8.56 7.04 -19.58
N PRO A 200 -7.57 7.93 -19.84
CA PRO A 200 -6.41 8.12 -18.97
C PRO A 200 -6.77 8.45 -17.52
N ASP A 201 -7.82 9.24 -17.30
CA ASP A 201 -8.32 9.63 -15.98
C ASP A 201 -9.39 8.67 -15.43
N GLY A 202 -9.62 7.54 -16.12
CA GLY A 202 -10.68 6.60 -15.80
C GLY A 202 -12.05 7.05 -16.34
N ASP A 203 -12.72 6.18 -17.08
CA ASP A 203 -14.07 6.43 -17.61
C ASP A 203 -15.07 6.58 -16.44
N PRO A 204 -15.76 7.72 -16.29
CA PRO A 204 -16.65 7.96 -15.16
C PRO A 204 -17.87 7.03 -15.15
N ALA A 205 -18.37 6.57 -16.32
CA ALA A 205 -19.48 5.63 -16.38
C ALA A 205 -19.05 4.25 -15.83
N LEU A 206 -17.87 3.77 -16.22
CA LEU A 206 -17.32 2.52 -15.70
C LEU A 206 -16.98 2.59 -14.20
N ILE A 207 -16.47 3.72 -13.71
CA ILE A 207 -16.26 3.95 -12.27
C ILE A 207 -17.60 3.90 -11.52
N GLY A 208 -18.65 4.54 -12.08
CA GLY A 208 -20.00 4.47 -11.53
C GLY A 208 -20.56 3.04 -11.47
N GLU A 209 -20.35 2.25 -12.52
CA GLU A 209 -20.77 0.85 -12.57
C GLU A 209 -19.97 -0.02 -11.58
N CYS A 210 -18.67 0.23 -11.40
CA CYS A 210 -17.87 -0.43 -10.37
C CYS A 210 -18.48 -0.24 -8.97
N LYS A 211 -18.78 1.00 -8.61
CA LYS A 211 -19.43 1.32 -7.32
C LYS A 211 -20.77 0.61 -7.18
N ARG A 212 -21.62 0.67 -8.21
CA ARG A 212 -22.92 0.02 -8.22
C ARG A 212 -22.81 -1.49 -8.01
N LEU A 213 -21.90 -2.14 -8.74
CA LEU A 213 -21.66 -3.58 -8.67
C LEU A 213 -21.23 -3.99 -7.26
N VAL A 214 -20.23 -3.32 -6.71
CA VAL A 214 -19.70 -3.66 -5.37
C VAL A 214 -20.75 -3.41 -4.28
N ARG A 215 -21.49 -2.28 -4.34
CA ARG A 215 -22.57 -2.00 -3.40
C ARG A 215 -23.67 -3.05 -3.44
N CYS A 216 -24.15 -3.43 -4.62
CA CYS A 216 -25.20 -4.45 -4.76
C CYS A 216 -24.72 -5.80 -4.21
N TYR A 217 -23.49 -6.18 -4.53
CA TYR A 217 -22.93 -7.45 -4.06
C TYR A 217 -22.80 -7.47 -2.53
N LEU A 218 -22.23 -6.44 -1.92
CA LEU A 218 -22.06 -6.38 -0.45
C LEU A 218 -23.40 -6.23 0.28
N ALA A 219 -24.37 -5.49 -0.30
CA ALA A 219 -25.71 -5.37 0.27
C ALA A 219 -26.46 -6.71 0.27
N GLU A 220 -26.28 -7.55 -0.76
CA GLU A 220 -26.86 -8.90 -0.80
C GLU A 220 -26.22 -9.82 0.26
N GLN A 221 -24.92 -9.69 0.50
CA GLN A 221 -24.22 -10.52 1.48
C GLN A 221 -24.51 -10.13 2.94
N PHE A 222 -24.64 -8.84 3.23
CA PHE A 222 -24.68 -8.33 4.61
C PHE A 222 -25.94 -7.51 4.95
N GLY A 223 -26.87 -7.37 4.01
CA GLY A 223 -28.06 -6.54 4.17
C GLY A 223 -27.78 -5.04 3.97
N SER A 224 -28.83 -4.33 3.60
CA SER A 224 -28.79 -2.86 3.52
C SER A 224 -29.11 -2.30 4.91
N HIS A 225 -28.10 -1.87 5.65
CA HIS A 225 -28.29 -1.10 6.88
C HIS A 225 -27.96 0.35 6.64
#